data_7ef2a79a36195771a2beb8753cd71d0b
#
_entry.id   7ef2a79a36195771a2beb8753cd71d0b
#
_cell.length_a   1.000
_cell.length_b   1.000
_cell.length_c   1.000
_cell.angle_alpha   90.00
_cell.angle_beta   90.00
_cell.angle_gamma   90.00
#
_symmetry.space_group_name_H-M   'P 1'
#
loop_
_entity.id
_entity.type
_entity.pdbx_description
1 polymer ?
#
loop_
_entity_poly.entity_id
_entity_poly.type
_entity_poly.pdbx_seq_one_letter_code
_entity_poly.pdbx_strand_id
1 'polypeptide(L)'
;MAFLGTVCYTYPNYTDGGNGYMSTPTGGHKKIRTIVITGGPCGGKTTAMSWLQNALTSAGYAVIFLTETFTELANGGISSYNCKDNFAFQRIQVRYQLERERLYRRAAEALSNDNVVIVHDRGSMDDKPYMTAEEFASILEELGQDEVSFRDKYDAVFHLVTAAKGALPFYTTANNTARTETPEEAIDLDEKTLAAWAGHPHLRIIDNSTDFNGKMLRLLKEVMAALGEPEPMEHARRFLIKYPDLDWLNNNPNCQRVEIIQTYLTPYRDEERRICMRGTGGSYIYYKTTQRDAPDGGRMEVEERLSQEEYFSLLMEADPTCRPIRKTRYCLVDDVQSFEVDLYPSWKDVAMLQVELSDPDAEVHIPENLHVIREVTDNPAYDNHEMARL
;
A
#
# COMPACT_ATOMS: atom_id res chain seq x y z
N MET A 1 -4.93 -1.52 55.30
CA MET A 1 -5.82 -2.64 55.00
C MET A 1 -6.84 -2.18 53.97
N ALA A 2 -6.64 -2.54 52.72
CA ALA A 2 -7.61 -2.31 51.67
C ALA A 2 -7.64 -3.54 50.78
N PHE A 3 -8.81 -4.15 50.65
CA PHE A 3 -9.06 -5.42 50.00
C PHE A 3 -8.92 -5.27 48.47
N LEU A 4 -8.06 -6.07 47.87
CA LEU A 4 -8.00 -6.34 46.47
C LEU A 4 -9.07 -7.40 46.13
N GLY A 5 -10.12 -7.01 45.46
CA GLY A 5 -11.12 -7.89 44.91
C GLY A 5 -10.65 -8.52 43.60
N THR A 6 -10.36 -9.84 43.63
CA THR A 6 -10.10 -10.64 42.44
C THR A 6 -11.40 -10.89 41.72
N VAL A 7 -11.53 -10.34 40.48
CA VAL A 7 -12.65 -10.64 39.60
C VAL A 7 -12.30 -11.91 38.82
N CYS A 8 -12.90 -13.04 39.19
CA CYS A 8 -12.84 -14.27 38.40
C CYS A 8 -13.89 -14.22 37.29
N TYR A 9 -13.45 -14.22 36.04
CA TYR A 9 -14.31 -14.48 34.91
C TYR A 9 -14.53 -15.98 34.75
N THR A 10 -15.75 -16.45 35.01
CA THR A 10 -16.19 -17.82 34.69
C THR A 10 -16.76 -17.84 33.28
N TYR A 11 -16.15 -18.63 32.40
CA TYR A 11 -16.70 -18.93 31.07
C TYR A 11 -17.87 -19.92 31.24
N PRO A 12 -19.03 -19.74 30.56
CA PRO A 12 -20.08 -20.73 30.56
C PRO A 12 -19.71 -21.94 29.72
N ASN A 13 -19.85 -23.12 30.30
CA ASN A 13 -19.77 -24.41 29.59
C ASN A 13 -20.91 -24.53 28.58
N TYR A 14 -20.58 -24.70 27.30
CA TYR A 14 -21.55 -25.11 26.29
C TYR A 14 -21.79 -26.60 26.40
N THR A 15 -23.04 -26.98 26.75
CA THR A 15 -23.56 -28.33 26.55
C THR A 15 -24.41 -28.35 25.28
N ASP A 16 -24.09 -29.33 24.43
CA ASP A 16 -24.83 -29.70 23.22
C ASP A 16 -26.31 -29.97 23.48
N GLY A 17 -27.18 -29.55 22.54
CA GLY A 17 -28.51 -30.10 22.40
C GLY A 17 -29.56 -29.10 21.94
N GLY A 18 -29.92 -29.12 20.64
CA GLY A 18 -31.15 -28.49 20.17
C GLY A 18 -31.19 -28.24 18.65
N ASN A 19 -31.82 -29.14 17.90
CA ASN A 19 -32.23 -28.97 16.51
C ASN A 19 -33.04 -27.70 16.32
N GLY A 20 -32.47 -26.69 15.68
CA GLY A 20 -33.15 -25.50 15.19
C GLY A 20 -32.72 -25.26 13.74
N TYR A 21 -33.68 -25.25 12.82
CA TYR A 21 -33.51 -24.92 11.42
C TYR A 21 -32.72 -23.60 11.30
N MET A 22 -31.45 -23.69 10.91
CA MET A 22 -30.69 -22.54 10.51
C MET A 22 -31.11 -22.12 9.10
N SER A 23 -31.72 -20.96 9.00
CA SER A 23 -31.77 -20.20 7.75
C SER A 23 -30.33 -19.98 7.29
N THR A 24 -29.99 -20.48 6.12
CA THR A 24 -28.71 -20.19 5.46
C THR A 24 -28.55 -18.67 5.36
N PRO A 25 -27.48 -18.08 5.93
CA PRO A 25 -27.14 -16.68 5.65
C PRO A 25 -26.82 -16.60 4.17
N THR A 26 -27.42 -15.68 3.45
CA THR A 26 -26.96 -15.21 2.16
C THR A 26 -25.56 -14.63 2.39
N GLY A 27 -24.53 -15.41 2.09
CA GLY A 27 -23.16 -15.10 2.41
C GLY A 27 -22.63 -13.96 1.54
N GLY A 28 -22.70 -12.74 2.06
CA GLY A 28 -21.78 -11.69 1.65
C GLY A 28 -20.38 -12.11 2.10
N HIS A 29 -19.43 -12.18 1.18
CA HIS A 29 -18.04 -12.46 1.55
C HIS A 29 -17.52 -11.30 2.41
N LYS A 30 -17.03 -11.65 3.63
CA LYS A 30 -16.40 -10.69 4.54
C LYS A 30 -15.21 -10.01 3.85
N LYS A 31 -15.23 -8.68 3.81
CA LYS A 31 -14.14 -7.86 3.25
C LYS A 31 -13.20 -7.44 4.37
N ILE A 32 -11.99 -7.95 4.35
CA ILE A 32 -10.94 -7.52 5.28
C ILE A 32 -9.87 -6.82 4.46
N ARG A 33 -9.73 -5.52 4.67
CA ARG A 33 -8.70 -4.68 4.06
C ARG A 33 -7.57 -4.41 5.03
N THR A 34 -6.36 -4.38 4.53
CA THR A 34 -5.14 -4.12 5.31
C THR A 34 -4.40 -2.92 4.74
N ILE A 35 -4.27 -1.87 5.53
CA ILE A 35 -3.58 -0.65 5.12
C ILE A 35 -2.42 -0.32 6.06
N VAL A 36 -1.40 0.32 5.52
CA VAL A 36 -0.22 0.76 6.27
C VAL A 36 -0.17 2.27 6.33
N ILE A 37 0.03 2.83 7.51
CA ILE A 37 0.40 4.21 7.74
C ILE A 37 1.87 4.24 8.11
N THR A 38 2.70 4.75 7.22
CA THR A 38 4.15 4.82 7.37
C THR A 38 4.67 6.26 7.26
N GLY A 39 5.96 6.45 7.29
CA GLY A 39 6.65 7.74 7.17
C GLY A 39 7.65 7.98 8.28
N GLY A 40 8.48 8.98 8.10
CA GLY A 40 9.55 9.37 9.02
C GLY A 40 9.07 9.88 10.37
N PRO A 41 10.02 10.26 11.25
CA PRO A 41 9.72 10.92 12.51
C PRO A 41 8.89 12.19 12.30
N CYS A 42 7.94 12.46 13.21
CA CYS A 42 7.06 13.65 13.15
C CYS A 42 6.21 13.77 11.87
N GLY A 43 5.94 12.69 11.15
CA GLY A 43 5.03 12.69 9.98
C GLY A 43 3.55 12.86 10.34
N GLY A 44 3.17 12.71 11.62
CA GLY A 44 1.78 12.82 12.09
C GLY A 44 1.04 11.49 12.22
N LYS A 45 1.73 10.35 12.13
CA LYS A 45 1.14 9.00 12.16
C LYS A 45 0.19 8.76 13.33
N THR A 46 0.59 9.06 14.56
CA THR A 46 -0.24 8.85 15.76
C THR A 46 -1.56 9.65 15.70
N THR A 47 -1.51 10.88 15.21
CA THR A 47 -2.71 11.70 15.02
C THR A 47 -3.57 11.14 13.90
N ALA A 48 -2.96 10.68 12.81
CA ALA A 48 -3.65 10.02 11.69
C ALA A 48 -4.46 8.81 12.15
N MET A 49 -3.93 7.99 13.07
CA MET A 49 -4.66 6.84 13.63
C MET A 49 -5.98 7.25 14.27
N SER A 50 -5.99 8.35 15.06
CA SER A 50 -7.21 8.84 15.69
C SER A 50 -8.23 9.37 14.68
N TRP A 51 -7.77 10.07 13.63
CA TRP A 51 -8.62 10.55 12.56
C TRP A 51 -9.24 9.40 11.77
N LEU A 52 -8.43 8.41 11.41
CA LEU A 52 -8.87 7.20 10.72
C LEU A 52 -9.88 6.39 11.54
N GLN A 53 -9.65 6.25 12.86
CA GLN A 53 -10.60 5.57 13.75
C GLN A 53 -12.00 6.18 13.62
N ASN A 54 -12.08 7.51 13.74
CA ASN A 54 -13.35 8.23 13.72
C ASN A 54 -14.03 8.14 12.34
N ALA A 55 -13.28 8.41 11.27
CA ALA A 55 -13.81 8.44 9.91
C ALA A 55 -14.28 7.05 9.46
N LEU A 56 -13.46 6.02 9.60
CA LEU A 56 -13.78 4.66 9.16
C LEU A 56 -14.92 4.04 9.99
N THR A 57 -14.94 4.29 11.31
CA THR A 57 -16.06 3.84 12.15
C THR A 57 -17.37 4.52 11.73
N SER A 58 -17.33 5.82 11.42
CA SER A 58 -18.50 6.56 10.92
C SER A 58 -18.97 6.05 9.55
N ALA A 59 -18.06 5.55 8.72
CA ALA A 59 -18.36 4.90 7.44
C ALA A 59 -18.82 3.43 7.58
N GLY A 60 -18.93 2.90 8.82
CA GLY A 60 -19.47 1.56 9.08
C GLY A 60 -18.43 0.43 9.10
N TYR A 61 -17.15 0.75 9.07
CA TYR A 61 -16.09 -0.26 9.20
C TYR A 61 -15.83 -0.66 10.64
N ALA A 62 -15.52 -1.93 10.87
CA ALA A 62 -14.82 -2.36 12.08
C ALA A 62 -13.33 -2.11 11.88
N VAL A 63 -12.75 -1.24 12.74
CA VAL A 63 -11.36 -0.83 12.61
C VAL A 63 -10.50 -1.52 13.65
N ILE A 64 -9.43 -2.15 13.20
CA ILE A 64 -8.42 -2.80 14.05
C ILE A 64 -7.10 -2.07 13.84
N PHE A 65 -6.41 -1.71 14.92
CA PHE A 65 -5.08 -1.09 14.86
C PHE A 65 -4.00 -2.06 15.33
N LEU A 66 -2.96 -2.23 14.49
CA LEU A 66 -1.69 -2.79 14.94
C LEU A 66 -0.76 -1.63 15.27
N THR A 67 -0.39 -1.54 16.54
CA THR A 67 0.57 -0.56 17.04
C THR A 67 1.98 -0.84 16.52
N GLU A 68 2.83 0.18 16.51
CA GLU A 68 4.23 0.08 16.08
C GLU A 68 4.96 -1.02 16.86
N THR A 69 5.53 -1.98 16.12
CA THR A 69 6.20 -3.16 16.69
C THR A 69 7.43 -2.79 17.51
N PHE A 70 8.22 -1.82 17.05
CA PHE A 70 9.38 -1.31 17.78
C PHE A 70 9.00 -0.79 19.18
N THR A 71 7.98 0.05 19.24
CA THR A 71 7.52 0.65 20.51
C THR A 71 7.05 -0.42 21.49
N GLU A 72 6.36 -1.45 21.02
CA GLU A 72 5.89 -2.54 21.87
C GLU A 72 7.03 -3.39 22.42
N LEU A 73 8.00 -3.75 21.59
CA LEU A 73 9.20 -4.47 22.02
C LEU A 73 10.02 -3.64 23.01
N ALA A 74 10.23 -2.36 22.74
CA ALA A 74 10.97 -1.46 23.61
C ALA A 74 10.30 -1.30 24.98
N ASN A 75 8.98 -1.15 25.03
CA ASN A 75 8.21 -1.12 26.28
C ASN A 75 8.28 -2.46 27.03
N GLY A 76 8.43 -3.57 26.31
CA GLY A 76 8.69 -4.90 26.89
C GLY A 76 10.14 -5.13 27.32
N GLY A 77 11.03 -4.14 27.14
CA GLY A 77 12.44 -4.21 27.52
C GLY A 77 13.34 -4.86 26.47
N ILE A 78 12.90 -4.97 25.23
CA ILE A 78 13.69 -5.53 24.11
C ILE A 78 14.02 -4.37 23.13
N SER A 79 15.31 -4.12 22.90
CA SER A 79 15.79 -3.05 22.02
C SER A 79 17.10 -3.44 21.33
N SER A 80 17.50 -2.68 20.31
CA SER A 80 18.79 -2.87 19.65
C SER A 80 20.00 -2.73 20.58
N TYR A 81 19.85 -1.97 21.69
CA TYR A 81 20.92 -1.75 22.65
C TYR A 81 21.18 -2.93 23.59
N ASN A 82 20.19 -3.80 23.81
CA ASN A 82 20.32 -4.95 24.70
C ASN A 82 20.27 -6.30 23.95
N CYS A 83 20.09 -6.30 22.65
CA CYS A 83 20.33 -7.44 21.79
C CYS A 83 21.83 -7.58 21.48
N LYS A 84 22.24 -8.74 20.95
CA LYS A 84 23.63 -9.02 20.58
C LYS A 84 24.18 -7.97 19.61
N ASP A 85 23.38 -7.60 18.61
CA ASP A 85 23.64 -6.60 17.61
C ASP A 85 22.30 -6.09 17.02
N ASN A 86 22.36 -5.06 16.18
CA ASN A 86 21.15 -4.52 15.54
C ASN A 86 20.47 -5.56 14.66
N PHE A 87 21.21 -6.38 13.93
CA PHE A 87 20.62 -7.39 13.04
C PHE A 87 19.84 -8.45 13.83
N ALA A 88 20.33 -8.89 14.98
CA ALA A 88 19.60 -9.80 15.88
C ALA A 88 18.28 -9.17 16.35
N PHE A 89 18.29 -7.88 16.67
CA PHE A 89 17.07 -7.15 17.03
C PHE A 89 16.08 -7.08 15.84
N GLN A 90 16.55 -6.70 14.65
CA GLN A 90 15.69 -6.61 13.47
C GLN A 90 15.04 -7.96 13.11
N ARG A 91 15.78 -9.07 13.24
CA ARG A 91 15.21 -10.42 13.04
C ARG A 91 14.07 -10.72 14.02
N ILE A 92 14.17 -10.29 15.28
CA ILE A 92 13.11 -10.44 16.29
C ILE A 92 11.92 -9.56 15.89
N GLN A 93 12.17 -8.31 15.56
CA GLN A 93 11.14 -7.32 15.22
C GLN A 93 10.31 -7.76 14.02
N VAL A 94 10.95 -8.14 12.90
CA VAL A 94 10.26 -8.61 11.69
C VAL A 94 9.42 -9.86 11.98
N ARG A 95 9.97 -10.86 12.69
CA ARG A 95 9.23 -12.09 13.04
C ARG A 95 8.04 -11.79 13.94
N TYR A 96 8.22 -10.96 14.95
CA TYR A 96 7.15 -10.57 15.87
C TYR A 96 6.03 -9.81 15.14
N GLN A 97 6.39 -8.90 14.25
CA GLN A 97 5.40 -8.18 13.42
C GLN A 97 4.56 -9.16 12.59
N LEU A 98 5.19 -10.11 11.89
CA LEU A 98 4.46 -11.08 11.07
C LEU A 98 3.51 -11.96 11.90
N GLU A 99 3.92 -12.40 13.09
CA GLU A 99 3.04 -13.20 13.97
C GLU A 99 1.84 -12.37 14.45
N ARG A 100 2.04 -11.10 14.80
CA ARG A 100 0.96 -10.18 15.16
C ARG A 100 0.01 -9.97 13.98
N GLU A 101 0.52 -9.71 12.78
CA GLU A 101 -0.30 -9.55 11.58
C GLU A 101 -1.19 -10.77 11.33
N ARG A 102 -0.63 -11.98 11.44
CA ARG A 102 -1.40 -13.24 11.32
C ARG A 102 -2.49 -13.36 12.38
N LEU A 103 -2.16 -13.05 13.64
CA LEU A 103 -3.12 -13.09 14.73
C LEU A 103 -4.27 -12.10 14.52
N TYR A 104 -3.96 -10.87 14.16
CA TYR A 104 -4.96 -9.82 13.95
C TYR A 104 -5.82 -10.09 12.72
N ARG A 105 -5.25 -10.71 11.68
CA ARG A 105 -6.03 -11.19 10.52
C ARG A 105 -7.07 -12.23 10.95
N ARG A 106 -6.68 -13.23 11.75
CA ARG A 106 -7.62 -14.22 12.30
C ARG A 106 -8.66 -13.57 13.21
N ALA A 107 -8.27 -12.60 14.03
CA ALA A 107 -9.21 -11.84 14.84
C ALA A 107 -10.22 -11.08 13.98
N ALA A 108 -9.78 -10.44 12.90
CA ALA A 108 -10.65 -9.77 11.94
C ALA A 108 -11.66 -10.73 11.30
N GLU A 109 -11.23 -11.95 10.95
CA GLU A 109 -12.11 -13.01 10.43
C GLU A 109 -13.22 -13.40 11.42
N ALA A 110 -12.94 -13.32 12.71
CA ALA A 110 -13.89 -13.68 13.78
C ALA A 110 -14.87 -12.54 14.17
N LEU A 111 -14.65 -11.30 13.71
CA LEU A 111 -15.57 -10.19 14.00
C LEU A 111 -16.94 -10.44 13.33
N SER A 112 -17.99 -9.85 13.86
CA SER A 112 -19.34 -9.91 13.29
C SER A 112 -19.57 -8.94 12.13
N ASN A 113 -18.76 -7.90 11.99
CA ASN A 113 -18.85 -6.92 10.91
C ASN A 113 -18.26 -7.49 9.61
N ASP A 114 -18.96 -7.33 8.49
CA ASP A 114 -18.51 -7.81 7.17
C ASP A 114 -17.45 -6.90 6.52
N ASN A 115 -17.37 -5.63 6.93
CA ASN A 115 -16.38 -4.66 6.46
C ASN A 115 -15.36 -4.39 7.56
N VAL A 116 -14.18 -4.95 7.44
CA VAL A 116 -13.10 -4.80 8.43
C VAL A 116 -11.89 -4.13 7.79
N VAL A 117 -11.32 -3.14 8.47
CA VAL A 117 -10.04 -2.52 8.09
C VAL A 117 -9.02 -2.75 9.19
N ILE A 118 -7.89 -3.33 8.83
CA ILE A 118 -6.71 -3.45 9.70
C ILE A 118 -5.74 -2.35 9.31
N VAL A 119 -5.49 -1.43 10.23
CA VAL A 119 -4.57 -0.30 10.05
C VAL A 119 -3.28 -0.60 10.80
N HIS A 120 -2.19 -0.67 10.07
CA HIS A 120 -0.86 -0.91 10.61
C HIS A 120 -0.13 0.41 10.86
N ASP A 121 0.32 0.65 12.10
CA ASP A 121 1.31 1.68 12.40
C ASP A 121 2.68 1.11 12.07
N ARG A 122 3.17 1.42 10.88
CA ARG A 122 4.27 0.82 10.15
C ARG A 122 3.97 -0.59 9.61
N GLY A 123 4.53 -0.88 8.48
CA GLY A 123 4.44 -2.17 7.79
C GLY A 123 5.77 -2.88 7.69
N SER A 124 5.77 -4.04 7.03
CA SER A 124 6.92 -4.92 6.95
C SER A 124 8.16 -4.32 6.28
N MET A 125 8.00 -3.34 5.37
CA MET A 125 9.13 -2.70 4.70
C MET A 125 9.77 -1.57 5.52
N ASP A 126 9.11 -1.12 6.60
CA ASP A 126 9.63 -0.06 7.47
C ASP A 126 10.91 -0.46 8.22
N ASP A 127 11.19 -1.75 8.33
CA ASP A 127 12.40 -2.26 8.97
C ASP A 127 13.61 -2.27 8.02
N LYS A 128 13.38 -2.28 6.69
CA LYS A 128 14.44 -2.35 5.65
C LYS A 128 15.48 -1.23 5.78
N PRO A 129 15.12 0.04 6.06
CA PRO A 129 16.09 1.13 6.22
C PRO A 129 17.11 0.96 7.35
N TYR A 130 16.85 0.07 8.30
CA TYR A 130 17.71 -0.17 9.46
C TYR A 130 18.67 -1.35 9.28
N MET A 131 18.73 -1.91 8.08
CA MET A 131 19.53 -3.09 7.71
C MET A 131 20.28 -2.86 6.40
N THR A 132 21.35 -3.66 6.18
CA THR A 132 21.93 -3.76 4.84
C THR A 132 21.03 -4.59 3.91
N ALA A 133 21.24 -4.49 2.60
CA ALA A 133 20.48 -5.27 1.63
C ALA A 133 20.65 -6.79 1.85
N GLU A 134 21.87 -7.22 2.21
CA GLU A 134 22.20 -8.62 2.50
C GLU A 134 21.51 -9.12 3.77
N GLU A 135 21.48 -8.30 4.83
CA GLU A 135 20.78 -8.61 6.07
C GLU A 135 19.28 -8.78 5.84
N PHE A 136 18.68 -7.85 5.10
CA PHE A 136 17.26 -7.92 4.76
C PHE A 136 16.93 -9.16 3.91
N ALA A 137 17.74 -9.44 2.88
CA ALA A 137 17.59 -10.63 2.04
C ALA A 137 17.71 -11.92 2.86
N SER A 138 18.65 -11.98 3.82
CA SER A 138 18.80 -13.13 4.72
C SER A 138 17.56 -13.38 5.60
N ILE A 139 16.91 -12.30 6.09
CA ILE A 139 15.65 -12.43 6.85
C ILE A 139 14.54 -12.97 5.95
N LEU A 140 14.41 -12.48 4.72
CA LEU A 140 13.40 -12.96 3.79
C LEU A 140 13.60 -14.45 3.44
N GLU A 141 14.85 -14.87 3.20
CA GLU A 141 15.20 -16.29 2.99
C GLU A 141 14.80 -17.15 4.17
N GLU A 142 15.15 -16.75 5.40
CA GLU A 142 14.76 -17.46 6.63
C GLU A 142 13.25 -17.58 6.82
N LEU A 143 12.49 -16.61 6.31
CA LEU A 143 11.03 -16.59 6.37
C LEU A 143 10.38 -17.35 5.22
N GLY A 144 11.15 -17.77 4.21
CA GLY A 144 10.63 -18.35 2.96
C GLY A 144 9.76 -17.37 2.19
N GLN A 145 10.10 -16.06 2.25
CA GLN A 145 9.40 -14.98 1.59
C GLN A 145 10.27 -14.38 0.48
N ASP A 146 9.65 -13.78 -0.49
CA ASP A 146 10.29 -12.88 -1.45
C ASP A 146 9.87 -11.42 -1.17
N GLU A 147 10.65 -10.46 -1.67
CA GLU A 147 10.41 -9.04 -1.39
C GLU A 147 9.07 -8.56 -1.96
N VAL A 148 8.62 -9.08 -3.11
CA VAL A 148 7.34 -8.71 -3.72
C VAL A 148 6.19 -9.12 -2.82
N SER A 149 6.14 -10.41 -2.43
CA SER A 149 5.10 -10.92 -1.54
C SER A 149 5.12 -10.26 -0.17
N PHE A 150 6.30 -9.92 0.33
CA PHE A 150 6.50 -9.28 1.63
C PHE A 150 6.04 -7.82 1.63
N ARG A 151 6.34 -7.06 0.54
CA ARG A 151 5.93 -5.67 0.37
C ARG A 151 4.45 -5.55 0.00
N ASP A 152 4.02 -6.30 -1.02
CA ASP A 152 2.73 -6.09 -1.68
C ASP A 152 1.57 -6.88 -1.03
N LYS A 153 1.76 -7.36 0.21
CA LYS A 153 0.70 -8.07 0.97
C LYS A 153 -0.39 -7.15 1.50
N TYR A 154 -0.16 -5.85 1.57
CA TYR A 154 -1.12 -4.85 2.01
C TYR A 154 -1.95 -4.32 0.85
N ASP A 155 -3.19 -3.89 1.13
CA ASP A 155 -4.08 -3.32 0.10
C ASP A 155 -3.65 -1.90 -0.30
N ALA A 156 -3.13 -1.11 0.64
CA ALA A 156 -2.56 0.22 0.35
C ALA A 156 -1.54 0.66 1.41
N VAL A 157 -0.64 1.54 1.01
CA VAL A 157 0.40 2.13 1.86
C VAL A 157 0.35 3.66 1.75
N PHE A 158 0.23 4.32 2.89
CA PHE A 158 0.17 5.78 2.99
C PHE A 158 1.40 6.29 3.72
N HIS A 159 2.30 6.93 2.98
CA HIS A 159 3.52 7.52 3.52
C HIS A 159 3.28 8.97 3.90
N LEU A 160 3.33 9.27 5.20
CA LEU A 160 3.20 10.63 5.73
C LEU A 160 4.59 11.25 5.83
N VAL A 161 4.90 12.18 4.95
CA VAL A 161 6.20 12.87 4.90
C VAL A 161 6.49 13.56 6.23
N THR A 162 7.72 13.42 6.72
CA THR A 162 8.17 14.07 7.97
C THR A 162 7.95 15.58 7.96
N ALA A 163 7.58 16.16 9.11
CA ALA A 163 7.48 17.63 9.25
C ALA A 163 8.82 18.33 9.03
N ALA A 164 9.96 17.65 9.19
CA ALA A 164 11.28 18.19 8.90
C ALA A 164 11.40 18.64 7.43
N LYS A 165 10.64 18.03 6.50
CA LYS A 165 10.58 18.38 5.09
C LYS A 165 9.33 19.22 4.81
N GLY A 166 9.51 20.51 4.64
CA GLY A 166 8.44 21.46 4.27
C GLY A 166 7.59 22.04 5.42
N ALA A 167 7.70 21.51 6.66
CA ALA A 167 6.94 21.98 7.82
C ALA A 167 7.83 22.10 9.08
N LEU A 168 9.09 22.48 8.92
CA LEU A 168 10.12 22.52 9.96
C LEU A 168 9.69 23.17 11.30
N PRO A 169 8.89 24.26 11.33
CA PRO A 169 8.40 24.84 12.62
C PRO A 169 7.56 23.87 13.46
N PHE A 170 7.02 22.82 12.88
CA PHE A 170 6.22 21.79 13.56
C PHE A 170 7.01 20.52 13.87
N TYR A 171 8.28 20.46 13.47
CA TYR A 171 9.17 19.37 13.85
C TYR A 171 9.55 19.52 15.32
N THR A 172 9.18 18.55 16.15
CA THR A 172 9.49 18.54 17.59
C THR A 172 9.80 17.14 18.07
N THR A 173 10.86 17.01 18.83
CA THR A 173 11.23 15.77 19.54
C THR A 173 10.62 15.70 20.94
N ALA A 174 9.98 16.79 21.43
CA ALA A 174 9.47 16.89 22.79
C ALA A 174 8.32 15.92 23.12
N ASN A 175 7.63 15.43 22.09
CA ASN A 175 6.47 14.52 22.26
C ASN A 175 6.86 13.04 22.36
N ASN A 176 8.14 12.69 22.19
CA ASN A 176 8.63 11.32 22.33
C ASN A 176 10.08 11.33 22.79
N THR A 177 10.32 10.95 24.04
CA THR A 177 11.64 10.93 24.68
C THR A 177 12.63 9.92 24.05
N ALA A 178 12.14 9.01 23.21
CA ALA A 178 12.97 8.07 22.48
C ALA A 178 13.51 8.64 21.15
N ARG A 179 13.11 9.89 20.79
CA ARG A 179 13.56 10.55 19.55
C ARG A 179 14.75 11.44 19.82
N THR A 180 15.82 11.19 19.08
CA THR A 180 17.09 11.93 19.16
C THR A 180 17.53 12.49 17.82
N GLU A 181 16.76 12.20 16.74
CA GLU A 181 17.11 12.54 15.36
C GLU A 181 17.07 14.04 15.14
N THR A 182 18.09 14.56 14.48
CA THR A 182 18.07 15.92 13.91
C THR A 182 17.07 15.99 12.74
N PRO A 183 16.65 17.21 12.32
CA PRO A 183 15.79 17.34 11.14
C PRO A 183 16.38 16.67 9.87
N GLU A 184 17.68 16.77 9.67
CA GLU A 184 18.40 16.17 8.53
C GLU A 184 18.35 14.65 8.60
N GLU A 185 18.61 14.06 9.77
CA GLU A 185 18.51 12.62 10.00
C GLU A 185 17.06 12.12 9.81
N ALA A 186 16.07 12.91 10.22
CA ALA A 186 14.67 12.58 10.03
C ALA A 186 14.27 12.60 8.55
N ILE A 187 14.80 13.52 7.75
CA ILE A 187 14.60 13.55 6.28
C ILE A 187 15.23 12.31 5.63
N ASP A 188 16.49 12.00 5.95
CA ASP A 188 17.20 10.84 5.41
C ASP A 188 16.46 9.52 5.73
N LEU A 189 15.96 9.37 6.96
CA LEU A 189 15.19 8.20 7.36
C LEU A 189 13.83 8.13 6.65
N ASP A 190 13.15 9.28 6.48
CA ASP A 190 11.89 9.38 5.76
C ASP A 190 12.05 8.95 4.29
N GLU A 191 13.10 9.43 3.63
CA GLU A 191 13.42 9.09 2.23
C GLU A 191 13.78 7.60 2.07
N LYS A 192 14.58 7.03 2.97
CA LYS A 192 14.89 5.60 2.99
C LYS A 192 13.64 4.74 3.23
N THR A 193 12.75 5.18 4.11
CA THR A 193 11.47 4.50 4.37
C THR A 193 10.58 4.53 3.14
N LEU A 194 10.49 5.68 2.49
CA LEU A 194 9.72 5.83 1.26
C LEU A 194 10.29 4.96 0.12
N ALA A 195 11.61 4.96 -0.04
CA ALA A 195 12.30 4.10 -1.02
C ALA A 195 12.06 2.60 -0.78
N ALA A 196 11.96 2.16 0.48
CA ALA A 196 11.65 0.77 0.80
C ALA A 196 10.27 0.34 0.30
N TRP A 197 9.32 1.25 0.25
CA TRP A 197 7.96 1.01 -0.27
C TRP A 197 7.81 1.24 -1.78
N ALA A 198 8.83 1.77 -2.47
CA ALA A 198 8.80 1.94 -3.91
C ALA A 198 8.47 0.59 -4.60
N GLY A 199 7.59 0.65 -5.60
CA GLY A 199 7.09 -0.56 -6.27
C GLY A 199 5.81 -1.17 -5.66
N HIS A 200 5.34 -0.74 -4.49
CA HIS A 200 4.01 -1.12 -4.02
C HIS A 200 2.92 -0.53 -4.95
N PRO A 201 1.91 -1.31 -5.39
CA PRO A 201 0.92 -0.85 -6.38
C PRO A 201 0.11 0.36 -5.92
N HIS A 202 -0.17 0.43 -4.62
CA HIS A 202 -0.99 1.49 -4.03
C HIS A 202 -0.21 2.25 -2.97
N LEU A 203 0.99 2.73 -3.33
CA LEU A 203 1.75 3.67 -2.51
C LEU A 203 1.20 5.08 -2.74
N ARG A 204 0.80 5.76 -1.67
CA ARG A 204 0.32 7.14 -1.67
C ARG A 204 1.18 7.99 -0.74
N ILE A 205 1.69 9.10 -1.25
CA ILE A 205 2.57 10.01 -0.52
C ILE A 205 1.75 11.22 -0.08
N ILE A 206 1.68 11.46 1.22
CA ILE A 206 0.95 12.57 1.84
C ILE A 206 1.97 13.58 2.36
N ASP A 207 2.23 14.58 1.57
CA ASP A 207 3.23 15.61 1.81
C ASP A 207 2.76 16.74 2.75
N ASN A 208 3.60 17.76 2.93
CA ASN A 208 3.33 18.94 3.76
C ASN A 208 2.95 20.19 2.93
N SER A 209 2.39 20.02 1.74
CA SER A 209 1.96 21.13 0.86
C SER A 209 0.78 21.94 1.43
N THR A 210 0.04 21.38 2.39
CA THR A 210 -1.04 22.05 3.11
C THR A 210 -0.72 22.12 4.60
N ASP A 211 -1.56 22.83 5.36
CA ASP A 211 -1.51 22.76 6.82
C ASP A 211 -1.80 21.32 7.32
N PHE A 212 -1.61 21.10 8.61
CA PHE A 212 -1.76 19.78 9.20
C PHE A 212 -3.18 19.19 9.05
N ASN A 213 -4.22 20.02 9.15
CA ASN A 213 -5.60 19.58 8.97
C ASN A 213 -5.85 19.19 7.50
N GLY A 214 -5.37 19.98 6.56
CA GLY A 214 -5.42 19.67 5.13
C GLY A 214 -4.68 18.38 4.81
N LYS A 215 -3.50 18.15 5.40
CA LYS A 215 -2.77 16.88 5.29
C LYS A 215 -3.60 15.69 5.77
N MET A 216 -4.26 15.80 6.93
CA MET A 216 -5.12 14.72 7.44
C MET A 216 -6.36 14.49 6.58
N LEU A 217 -6.96 15.53 6.04
CA LEU A 217 -8.09 15.41 5.10
C LEU A 217 -7.68 14.71 3.80
N ARG A 218 -6.50 15.03 3.25
CA ARG A 218 -5.97 14.32 2.07
C ARG A 218 -5.72 12.85 2.38
N LEU A 219 -5.12 12.53 3.54
CA LEU A 219 -4.96 11.14 3.96
C LEU A 219 -6.30 10.40 4.03
N LEU A 220 -7.33 11.01 4.65
CA LEU A 220 -8.66 10.39 4.75
C LEU A 220 -9.26 10.15 3.36
N LYS A 221 -9.15 11.11 2.45
CA LYS A 221 -9.64 10.97 1.07
C LYS A 221 -8.96 9.79 0.38
N GLU A 222 -7.63 9.69 0.44
CA GLU A 222 -6.87 8.61 -0.16
C GLU A 222 -7.20 7.23 0.46
N VAL A 223 -7.38 7.17 1.78
CA VAL A 223 -7.77 5.92 2.46
C VAL A 223 -9.17 5.48 2.03
N MET A 224 -10.14 6.39 1.97
CA MET A 224 -11.50 6.08 1.53
C MET A 224 -11.51 5.61 0.07
N ALA A 225 -10.76 6.26 -0.82
CA ALA A 225 -10.58 5.83 -2.19
C ALA A 225 -10.01 4.41 -2.30
N ALA A 226 -8.96 4.09 -1.54
CA ALA A 226 -8.37 2.75 -1.50
C ALA A 226 -9.33 1.67 -0.96
N LEU A 227 -10.34 2.05 -0.17
CA LEU A 227 -11.37 1.16 0.32
C LEU A 227 -12.55 0.99 -0.65
N GLY A 228 -12.56 1.76 -1.76
CA GLY A 228 -13.62 1.72 -2.78
C GLY A 228 -14.85 2.54 -2.41
N GLU A 229 -14.72 3.50 -1.51
CA GLU A 229 -15.78 4.46 -1.20
C GLU A 229 -15.91 5.49 -2.33
N PRO A 230 -17.16 5.96 -2.63
CA PRO A 230 -17.47 6.72 -3.83
C PRO A 230 -16.90 8.14 -3.80
N GLU A 231 -15.64 8.29 -3.99
CA GLU A 231 -14.98 9.49 -4.50
C GLU A 231 -13.55 9.21 -4.95
N PRO A 232 -13.33 8.42 -5.95
CA PRO A 232 -12.02 8.45 -6.56
C PRO A 232 -12.15 8.78 -8.04
N MET A 233 -11.99 10.01 -8.38
CA MET A 233 -11.39 10.26 -9.67
C MET A 233 -9.88 10.10 -9.48
N GLU A 234 -9.31 9.02 -10.01
CA GLU A 234 -7.87 8.92 -10.17
C GLU A 234 -7.44 10.02 -11.14
N HIS A 235 -6.73 11.00 -10.61
CA HIS A 235 -6.14 12.06 -11.44
C HIS A 235 -4.73 11.63 -11.84
N ALA A 236 -4.65 10.79 -12.86
CA ALA A 236 -3.36 10.39 -13.44
C ALA A 236 -3.02 11.30 -14.61
N ARG A 237 -1.82 11.89 -14.62
CA ARG A 237 -1.26 12.55 -15.80
C ARG A 237 -0.30 11.62 -16.51
N ARG A 238 -0.39 11.58 -17.83
CA ARG A 238 0.41 10.69 -18.69
C ARG A 238 1.23 11.51 -19.69
N PHE A 239 2.50 11.13 -19.79
CA PHE A 239 3.44 11.80 -20.67
C PHE A 239 4.15 10.77 -21.55
N LEU A 240 4.24 11.05 -22.83
CA LEU A 240 5.15 10.33 -23.72
C LEU A 240 6.56 10.91 -23.48
N ILE A 241 7.50 10.05 -23.13
CA ILE A 241 8.89 10.40 -22.87
C ILE A 241 9.82 9.71 -23.87
N LYS A 242 11.02 10.23 -24.07
CA LYS A 242 12.08 9.48 -24.76
C LYS A 242 12.39 8.19 -24.00
N TYR A 243 12.84 7.17 -24.70
CA TYR A 243 13.25 5.92 -24.04
C TYR A 243 14.29 6.24 -22.98
N PRO A 244 14.07 5.86 -21.71
CA PRO A 244 14.89 6.29 -20.59
C PRO A 244 16.22 5.54 -20.53
N ASP A 245 17.17 6.08 -19.83
CA ASP A 245 18.41 5.39 -19.44
C ASP A 245 18.09 4.30 -18.42
N LEU A 246 18.18 3.04 -18.85
CA LEU A 246 17.87 1.89 -17.99
C LEU A 246 18.94 1.66 -16.92
N ASP A 247 20.20 2.03 -17.18
CA ASP A 247 21.26 1.90 -16.17
C ASP A 247 20.99 2.88 -15.02
N TRP A 248 20.55 4.09 -15.33
CA TRP A 248 20.13 5.05 -14.31
C TRP A 248 18.94 4.54 -13.49
N LEU A 249 17.88 4.02 -14.13
CA LEU A 249 16.71 3.47 -13.43
C LEU A 249 17.06 2.25 -12.58
N ASN A 250 17.87 1.30 -13.12
CA ASN A 250 18.23 0.08 -12.40
C ASN A 250 19.17 0.33 -11.20
N ASN A 251 19.98 1.38 -11.24
CA ASN A 251 20.90 1.72 -10.16
C ASN A 251 20.33 2.76 -9.19
N ASN A 252 19.13 3.29 -9.44
CA ASN A 252 18.50 4.25 -8.55
C ASN A 252 17.86 3.51 -7.34
N PRO A 253 18.29 3.80 -6.09
CA PRO A 253 17.77 3.13 -4.90
C PRO A 253 16.27 3.39 -4.65
N ASN A 254 15.73 4.47 -5.21
CA ASN A 254 14.32 4.86 -5.10
C ASN A 254 13.47 4.31 -6.26
N CYS A 255 14.01 3.39 -7.05
CA CYS A 255 13.33 2.83 -8.21
C CYS A 255 13.22 1.31 -8.11
N GLN A 256 12.03 0.78 -8.35
CA GLN A 256 11.78 -0.65 -8.37
C GLN A 256 11.24 -1.08 -9.73
N ARG A 257 11.86 -2.12 -10.31
CA ARG A 257 11.43 -2.72 -11.57
C ARG A 257 10.36 -3.79 -11.32
N VAL A 258 9.26 -3.71 -12.06
CA VAL A 258 8.12 -4.62 -11.97
C VAL A 258 7.71 -5.07 -13.38
N GLU A 259 7.43 -6.35 -13.56
CA GLU A 259 6.85 -6.91 -14.78
C GLU A 259 5.34 -6.96 -14.64
N ILE A 260 4.61 -6.53 -15.66
CA ILE A 260 3.15 -6.47 -15.66
C ILE A 260 2.62 -7.17 -16.91
N ILE A 261 1.65 -8.06 -16.70
CA ILE A 261 0.81 -8.62 -17.77
C ILE A 261 -0.63 -8.32 -17.40
N GLN A 262 -1.29 -7.54 -18.24
CA GLN A 262 -2.69 -7.15 -18.08
C GLN A 262 -3.51 -7.79 -19.20
N THR A 263 -4.60 -8.47 -18.84
CA THR A 263 -5.51 -9.15 -19.76
C THR A 263 -6.92 -8.63 -19.54
N TYR A 264 -7.55 -8.12 -20.59
CA TYR A 264 -8.96 -7.74 -20.58
C TYR A 264 -9.83 -9.00 -20.64
N LEU A 265 -10.91 -8.99 -19.89
CA LEU A 265 -11.90 -10.05 -19.88
C LEU A 265 -13.12 -9.62 -20.70
N THR A 266 -13.86 -10.58 -21.19
CA THR A 266 -15.16 -10.33 -21.85
C THR A 266 -16.01 -9.44 -20.93
N PRO A 267 -16.53 -8.29 -21.40
CA PRO A 267 -17.34 -7.40 -20.58
C PRO A 267 -18.54 -8.15 -19.96
N TYR A 268 -18.87 -7.83 -18.73
CA TYR A 268 -20.04 -8.38 -18.08
C TYR A 268 -20.98 -7.24 -17.68
N ARG A 269 -22.18 -7.19 -18.26
CA ARG A 269 -23.09 -6.04 -18.19
C ARG A 269 -22.38 -4.81 -18.78
N ASP A 270 -22.40 -3.67 -18.08
CA ASP A 270 -21.74 -2.43 -18.50
C ASP A 270 -20.39 -2.24 -17.77
N GLU A 271 -19.76 -3.33 -17.31
CA GLU A 271 -18.50 -3.29 -16.56
C GLU A 271 -17.33 -3.73 -17.46
N GLU A 272 -16.31 -2.91 -17.54
CA GLU A 272 -15.00 -3.31 -18.05
C GLU A 272 -14.28 -4.11 -16.95
N ARG A 273 -13.74 -5.27 -17.32
CA ARG A 273 -13.02 -6.14 -16.40
C ARG A 273 -11.65 -6.47 -16.95
N ARG A 274 -10.65 -6.42 -16.10
CA ARG A 274 -9.29 -6.83 -16.44
C ARG A 274 -8.66 -7.60 -15.28
N ILE A 275 -7.72 -8.48 -15.60
CA ILE A 275 -6.87 -9.15 -14.63
C ILE A 275 -5.42 -8.74 -14.87
N CYS A 276 -4.67 -8.63 -13.80
CA CYS A 276 -3.28 -8.21 -13.81
C CYS A 276 -2.42 -9.22 -13.05
N MET A 277 -1.31 -9.61 -13.66
CA MET A 277 -0.20 -10.29 -13.01
C MET A 277 0.94 -9.29 -12.89
N ARG A 278 1.42 -9.06 -11.68
CA ARG A 278 2.45 -8.06 -11.38
C ARG A 278 3.52 -8.67 -10.46
N GLY A 279 4.79 -8.45 -10.77
CA GLY A 279 5.89 -8.95 -9.94
C GLY A 279 7.22 -8.91 -10.64
N THR A 280 8.20 -9.62 -10.11
CA THR A 280 9.53 -9.77 -10.70
C THR A 280 10.17 -11.09 -10.27
N GLY A 281 11.10 -11.62 -11.10
CA GLY A 281 11.93 -12.77 -10.72
C GLY A 281 11.18 -14.07 -10.41
N GLY A 282 9.96 -14.24 -10.92
CA GLY A 282 9.14 -15.44 -10.64
C GLY A 282 8.15 -15.27 -9.48
N SER A 283 8.22 -14.17 -8.74
CA SER A 283 7.30 -13.82 -7.66
C SER A 283 6.26 -12.84 -8.17
N TYR A 284 5.00 -13.25 -8.15
CA TYR A 284 3.90 -12.45 -8.72
C TYR A 284 2.71 -12.38 -7.78
N ILE A 285 2.04 -11.24 -7.82
CA ILE A 285 0.73 -11.01 -7.23
C ILE A 285 -0.29 -10.79 -8.33
N TYR A 286 -1.54 -11.09 -8.04
CA TYR A 286 -2.62 -11.12 -9.02
C TYR A 286 -3.77 -10.27 -8.55
N TYR A 287 -4.34 -9.49 -9.48
CA TYR A 287 -5.47 -8.61 -9.24
C TYR A 287 -6.52 -8.78 -10.32
N LYS A 288 -7.76 -8.54 -9.95
CA LYS A 288 -8.88 -8.30 -10.85
C LYS A 288 -9.34 -6.87 -10.63
N THR A 289 -9.42 -6.10 -11.69
CA THR A 289 -9.97 -4.76 -11.68
C THR A 289 -11.31 -4.78 -12.42
N THR A 290 -12.32 -4.19 -11.80
CA THR A 290 -13.64 -3.96 -12.40
C THR A 290 -13.87 -2.45 -12.46
N GLN A 291 -14.12 -1.93 -13.65
CA GLN A 291 -14.39 -0.52 -13.89
C GLN A 291 -15.81 -0.36 -14.38
N ARG A 292 -16.52 0.63 -13.84
CA ARG A 292 -17.89 1.00 -14.24
C ARG A 292 -18.09 2.50 -14.17
N ASP A 293 -19.03 3.02 -14.98
CA ASP A 293 -19.41 4.41 -14.90
C ASP A 293 -20.17 4.69 -13.59
N ALA A 294 -19.79 5.76 -12.91
CA ALA A 294 -20.51 6.25 -11.74
C ALA A 294 -21.72 7.12 -12.16
N PRO A 295 -22.77 7.21 -11.34
CA PRO A 295 -23.99 7.98 -11.66
C PRO A 295 -23.74 9.47 -11.90
N ASP A 296 -22.66 10.02 -11.38
CA ASP A 296 -22.22 11.41 -11.49
C ASP A 296 -21.30 11.69 -12.69
N GLY A 297 -21.06 10.69 -13.55
CA GLY A 297 -20.21 10.78 -14.75
C GLY A 297 -18.73 10.51 -14.51
N GLY A 298 -18.33 10.11 -13.30
CA GLY A 298 -17.01 9.59 -12.99
C GLY A 298 -16.88 8.11 -13.34
N ARG A 299 -15.67 7.56 -13.26
CA ARG A 299 -15.40 6.12 -13.36
C ARG A 299 -15.04 5.57 -12.00
N MET A 300 -15.74 4.53 -11.58
CA MET A 300 -15.44 3.77 -10.35
C MET A 300 -14.60 2.56 -10.72
N GLU A 301 -13.44 2.44 -10.10
CA GLU A 301 -12.55 1.29 -10.24
C GLU A 301 -12.48 0.53 -8.92
N VAL A 302 -12.76 -0.78 -8.98
CA VAL A 302 -12.64 -1.68 -7.82
C VAL A 302 -11.59 -2.72 -8.14
N GLU A 303 -10.57 -2.79 -7.31
CA GLU A 303 -9.52 -3.79 -7.42
C GLU A 303 -9.67 -4.86 -6.32
N GLU A 304 -9.56 -6.12 -6.72
CA GLU A 304 -9.64 -7.29 -5.85
C GLU A 304 -8.39 -8.15 -6.03
N ARG A 305 -7.75 -8.52 -4.92
CA ARG A 305 -6.63 -9.44 -4.96
C ARG A 305 -7.13 -10.85 -5.26
N LEU A 306 -6.42 -11.54 -6.14
CA LEU A 306 -6.70 -12.91 -6.54
C LEU A 306 -5.63 -13.87 -6.02
N SER A 307 -6.02 -15.12 -5.78
CA SER A 307 -5.08 -16.23 -5.75
C SER A 307 -4.57 -16.55 -7.17
N GLN A 308 -3.49 -17.28 -7.24
CA GLN A 308 -2.95 -17.73 -8.53
C GLN A 308 -3.95 -18.60 -9.30
N GLU A 309 -4.69 -19.47 -8.60
CA GLU A 309 -5.70 -20.33 -9.20
C GLU A 309 -6.86 -19.54 -9.79
N GLU A 310 -7.35 -18.54 -9.06
CA GLU A 310 -8.42 -17.64 -9.53
C GLU A 310 -7.98 -16.88 -10.77
N TYR A 311 -6.74 -16.34 -10.78
CA TYR A 311 -6.19 -15.64 -11.93
C TYR A 311 -6.15 -16.54 -13.17
N PHE A 312 -5.62 -17.76 -13.05
CA PHE A 312 -5.58 -18.69 -14.18
C PHE A 312 -6.96 -19.15 -14.64
N SER A 313 -7.92 -19.28 -13.72
CA SER A 313 -9.32 -19.55 -14.07
C SER A 313 -9.93 -18.42 -14.89
N LEU A 314 -9.71 -17.16 -14.48
CA LEU A 314 -10.25 -16.00 -15.17
C LEU A 314 -9.60 -15.74 -16.55
N LEU A 315 -8.39 -16.25 -16.80
CA LEU A 315 -7.80 -16.19 -18.14
C LEU A 315 -8.65 -16.88 -19.22
N MET A 316 -9.50 -17.83 -18.83
CA MET A 316 -10.44 -18.49 -19.76
C MET A 316 -11.58 -17.56 -20.22
N GLU A 317 -11.78 -16.41 -19.51
CA GLU A 317 -12.75 -15.37 -19.85
C GLU A 317 -12.11 -14.22 -20.64
N ALA A 318 -10.85 -14.37 -21.10
CA ALA A 318 -10.15 -13.32 -21.85
C ALA A 318 -10.97 -12.88 -23.07
N ASP A 319 -11.02 -11.54 -23.28
CA ASP A 319 -11.70 -10.97 -24.45
C ASP A 319 -10.91 -11.31 -25.72
N PRO A 320 -11.53 -12.04 -26.68
CA PRO A 320 -10.84 -12.44 -27.90
C PRO A 320 -10.55 -11.26 -28.85
N THR A 321 -11.12 -10.08 -28.60
CA THR A 321 -10.86 -8.86 -29.39
C THR A 321 -9.70 -8.04 -28.86
N CYS A 322 -9.15 -8.43 -27.71
CA CYS A 322 -8.02 -7.78 -27.06
C CYS A 322 -6.82 -8.72 -26.93
N ARG A 323 -5.63 -8.18 -27.14
CA ARG A 323 -4.37 -8.87 -26.81
C ARG A 323 -3.94 -8.50 -25.39
N PRO A 324 -3.26 -9.40 -24.67
CA PRO A 324 -2.66 -9.06 -23.40
C PRO A 324 -1.61 -7.96 -23.55
N ILE A 325 -1.65 -6.97 -22.68
CA ILE A 325 -0.60 -5.94 -22.57
C ILE A 325 0.51 -6.48 -21.69
N ARG A 326 1.72 -6.48 -22.23
CA ARG A 326 2.95 -6.79 -21.50
C ARG A 326 3.78 -5.52 -21.40
N LYS A 327 4.22 -5.18 -20.20
CA LYS A 327 5.10 -4.04 -19.98
C LYS A 327 6.05 -4.28 -18.81
N THR A 328 7.21 -3.66 -18.88
CA THR A 328 8.08 -3.49 -17.72
C THR A 328 7.82 -2.10 -17.15
N ARG A 329 7.46 -2.04 -15.87
CA ARG A 329 7.25 -0.80 -15.15
C ARG A 329 8.42 -0.52 -14.22
N TYR A 330 8.91 0.69 -14.25
CA TYR A 330 9.82 1.21 -13.27
C TYR A 330 9.04 2.17 -12.37
N CYS A 331 8.88 1.79 -11.10
CA CYS A 331 8.23 2.59 -10.06
C CYS A 331 9.31 3.44 -9.39
N LEU A 332 9.38 4.70 -9.75
CA LEU A 332 10.36 5.67 -9.28
C LEU A 332 9.72 6.61 -8.28
N VAL A 333 10.33 6.76 -7.12
CA VAL A 333 9.99 7.83 -6.18
C VAL A 333 11.05 8.93 -6.30
N ASP A 334 10.62 10.13 -6.61
CA ASP A 334 11.47 11.32 -6.67
C ASP A 334 10.84 12.43 -5.83
N ASP A 335 11.58 12.92 -4.84
CA ASP A 335 11.11 13.84 -3.81
C ASP A 335 9.85 13.30 -3.09
N VAL A 336 8.68 13.89 -3.33
CA VAL A 336 7.38 13.52 -2.74
C VAL A 336 6.40 13.02 -3.81
N GLN A 337 6.89 12.66 -4.98
CA GLN A 337 6.06 12.17 -6.09
C GLN A 337 6.47 10.76 -6.50
N SER A 338 5.46 9.95 -6.85
CA SER A 338 5.66 8.60 -7.37
C SER A 338 5.39 8.59 -8.87
N PHE A 339 6.36 8.11 -9.63
CA PHE A 339 6.33 8.03 -11.08
C PHE A 339 6.34 6.58 -11.53
N GLU A 340 5.56 6.28 -12.54
CA GLU A 340 5.53 4.98 -13.20
C GLU A 340 6.03 5.13 -14.63
N VAL A 341 7.17 4.52 -14.95
CA VAL A 341 7.75 4.51 -16.30
C VAL A 341 7.48 3.16 -16.93
N ASP A 342 6.55 3.11 -17.88
CA ASP A 342 6.12 1.90 -18.57
C ASP A 342 6.85 1.73 -19.91
N LEU A 343 7.55 0.61 -20.03
CA LEU A 343 8.22 0.18 -21.25
C LEU A 343 7.41 -0.92 -21.92
N TYR A 344 6.92 -0.65 -23.12
CA TYR A 344 6.19 -1.61 -23.93
C TYR A 344 7.14 -2.29 -24.93
N PRO A 345 7.11 -3.63 -25.09
CA PRO A 345 8.03 -4.34 -26.01
C PRO A 345 7.95 -3.87 -27.47
N SER A 346 6.81 -3.32 -27.89
CA SER A 346 6.60 -2.78 -29.24
C SER A 346 7.15 -1.35 -29.44
N TRP A 347 7.50 -0.66 -28.36
CA TRP A 347 8.02 0.71 -28.42
C TRP A 347 9.53 0.69 -28.32
N LYS A 348 10.23 1.37 -29.27
CA LYS A 348 11.71 1.33 -29.32
C LYS A 348 12.36 2.61 -28.82
N ASP A 349 11.72 3.75 -29.11
CA ASP A 349 12.34 5.07 -28.91
C ASP A 349 11.62 5.90 -27.85
N VAL A 350 10.52 5.38 -27.32
CA VAL A 350 9.65 6.10 -26.38
C VAL A 350 9.20 5.19 -25.25
N ALA A 351 8.79 5.81 -24.14
CA ALA A 351 8.14 5.16 -23.01
C ALA A 351 6.95 6.00 -22.53
N MET A 352 6.08 5.41 -21.71
CA MET A 352 5.01 6.12 -21.03
C MET A 352 5.46 6.46 -19.62
N LEU A 353 5.33 7.71 -19.24
CA LEU A 353 5.45 8.18 -17.86
C LEU A 353 4.05 8.48 -17.34
N GLN A 354 3.71 7.92 -16.20
CA GLN A 354 2.47 8.20 -15.49
C GLN A 354 2.79 8.70 -14.08
N VAL A 355 2.02 9.68 -13.62
CA VAL A 355 2.04 10.17 -12.23
C VAL A 355 0.60 10.25 -11.74
N GLU A 356 0.34 9.67 -10.57
CA GLU A 356 -0.94 9.79 -9.89
C GLU A 356 -0.90 10.99 -8.95
N LEU A 357 -1.94 11.81 -8.98
CA LEU A 357 -2.04 13.03 -8.22
C LEU A 357 -3.23 12.97 -7.26
N SER A 358 -3.02 13.32 -6.00
CA SER A 358 -4.11 13.49 -5.02
C SER A 358 -4.98 14.71 -5.29
N ASP A 359 -4.42 15.70 -5.99
CA ASP A 359 -5.07 16.92 -6.45
C ASP A 359 -4.80 17.11 -7.94
N PRO A 360 -5.84 17.27 -8.80
CA PRO A 360 -5.67 17.44 -10.24
C PRO A 360 -4.85 18.67 -10.61
N ASP A 361 -4.85 19.69 -9.76
CA ASP A 361 -4.11 20.94 -9.94
C ASP A 361 -2.68 20.89 -9.38
N ALA A 362 -2.27 19.75 -8.79
CA ALA A 362 -0.91 19.61 -8.26
C ALA A 362 0.16 19.75 -9.35
N GLU A 363 1.21 20.47 -9.03
CA GLU A 363 2.37 20.60 -9.92
C GLU A 363 3.15 19.29 -10.02
N VAL A 364 3.51 18.91 -11.23
CA VAL A 364 4.31 17.70 -11.50
C VAL A 364 5.74 18.10 -11.77
N HIS A 365 6.66 17.64 -10.92
CA HIS A 365 8.09 17.88 -11.04
C HIS A 365 8.79 16.65 -11.61
N ILE A 366 8.82 16.56 -12.95
CA ILE A 366 9.39 15.40 -13.64
C ILE A 366 10.92 15.43 -13.51
N PRO A 367 11.57 14.32 -13.07
CA PRO A 367 13.01 14.21 -12.99
C PRO A 367 13.71 14.57 -14.32
N GLU A 368 14.81 15.31 -14.25
CA GLU A 368 15.54 15.79 -15.44
C GLU A 368 16.00 14.66 -16.40
N ASN A 369 16.23 13.47 -15.84
CA ASN A 369 16.62 12.28 -16.61
C ASN A 369 15.47 11.69 -17.44
N LEU A 370 14.22 12.10 -17.19
CA LEU A 370 13.03 11.66 -17.92
C LEU A 370 12.60 12.74 -18.92
N HIS A 371 13.08 12.62 -20.15
CA HIS A 371 12.87 13.64 -21.19
C HIS A 371 11.46 13.57 -21.77
N VAL A 372 10.58 14.48 -21.36
CA VAL A 372 9.21 14.60 -21.88
C VAL A 372 9.19 15.03 -23.34
N ILE A 373 8.42 14.33 -24.16
CA ILE A 373 8.14 14.67 -25.53
C ILE A 373 6.83 15.48 -25.59
N ARG A 374 5.77 14.96 -24.93
CA ARG A 374 4.46 15.63 -24.83
C ARG A 374 3.58 14.97 -23.77
N GLU A 375 2.63 15.71 -23.26
CA GLU A 375 1.54 15.16 -22.46
C GLU A 375 0.51 14.45 -23.34
N VAL A 376 -0.04 13.32 -22.85
CA VAL A 376 -1.00 12.47 -23.57
C VAL A 376 -2.17 12.03 -22.68
N THR A 377 -2.40 12.71 -21.58
CA THR A 377 -3.41 12.38 -20.55
C THR A 377 -4.79 12.08 -21.17
N ASP A 378 -5.29 12.97 -22.02
CA ASP A 378 -6.63 12.86 -22.61
C ASP A 378 -6.63 12.21 -23.99
N ASN A 379 -5.55 11.57 -24.39
CA ASN A 379 -5.46 10.94 -25.70
C ASN A 379 -5.80 9.43 -25.62
N PRO A 380 -6.97 9.01 -26.13
CA PRO A 380 -7.43 7.63 -26.05
C PRO A 380 -6.45 6.61 -26.68
N ALA A 381 -5.68 7.03 -27.69
CA ALA A 381 -4.71 6.14 -28.35
C ALA A 381 -3.61 5.60 -27.39
N TYR A 382 -3.45 6.23 -26.22
CA TYR A 382 -2.51 5.83 -25.17
C TYR A 382 -3.21 5.20 -23.97
N ASP A 383 -4.52 4.93 -24.07
CA ASP A 383 -5.24 4.14 -23.09
C ASP A 383 -4.90 2.65 -23.27
N ASN A 384 -4.69 1.94 -22.15
CA ASN A 384 -4.33 0.53 -22.19
C ASN A 384 -5.39 -0.32 -22.91
N HIS A 385 -6.68 -0.01 -22.77
CA HIS A 385 -7.73 -0.75 -23.46
C HIS A 385 -7.64 -0.57 -24.97
N GLU A 386 -7.50 0.68 -25.43
CA GLU A 386 -7.34 0.95 -26.87
C GLU A 386 -6.06 0.33 -27.44
N MET A 387 -4.97 0.35 -26.67
CA MET A 387 -3.71 -0.31 -27.06
C MET A 387 -3.80 -1.84 -27.08
N ALA A 388 -4.74 -2.43 -26.34
CA ALA A 388 -4.99 -3.88 -26.31
C ALA A 388 -5.81 -4.35 -27.52
N ARG A 389 -6.64 -3.51 -28.13
CA ARG A 389 -7.49 -3.90 -29.27
C ARG A 389 -6.68 -4.43 -30.44
N LEU A 390 -7.22 -5.49 -31.09
CA LEU A 390 -6.62 -6.16 -32.25
C LEU A 390 -6.94 -5.44 -33.55
#